data_1929a105a3bb47a9fa0626d45bc87ce2
#
_entry.id   1929a105a3bb47a9fa0626d45bc87ce2
#
_cell.length_a   1.000
_cell.length_b   1.000
_cell.length_c   1.000
_cell.angle_alpha   90.00
_cell.angle_beta   90.00
_cell.angle_gamma   90.00
#
_symmetry.space_group_name_H-M   'P 1'
#
loop_
_entity.id
_entity.type
_entity.pdbx_description
1 polymer ?
#
loop_
_entity_poly.entity_id
_entity_poly.type
_entity_poly.pdbx_seq_one_letter_code
_entity_poly.pdbx_strand_id
1 'polypeptide(L)'
;MPTEHRFFAAIWDRMIAGSEKAGLAEMRAQTAGAASGRTLELGAGTGNNLPYYTEEVTELVLSEPDPHMAKRLRKHLTESPPRARAVTVVEAPAESLPFEDASFDSIVSTLVLCSVEDPGRVAGELARLLRPGGRLLYLEHVRDPDEGRLARWQDRLERPWGWFGAGCHPNRPTEPTLRRAGFDTEATMEEFPKGPPIVRPLARGSASLQG
;
A
#
# COMPACT_ATOMS: atom_id res chain seq x y z
N MET A 1 -1.04 -5.00 -17.98
CA MET A 1 -2.44 -5.41 -17.75
C MET A 1 -3.34 -4.21 -17.97
N PRO A 2 -4.56 -4.35 -18.54
CA PRO A 2 -5.46 -3.22 -18.56
C PRO A 2 -5.78 -2.85 -17.10
N THR A 3 -5.42 -1.63 -16.71
CA THR A 3 -5.62 -1.07 -15.37
C THR A 3 -7.08 -0.73 -15.05
N GLU A 4 -7.99 -1.03 -15.95
CA GLU A 4 -9.41 -0.67 -15.81
C GLU A 4 -10.24 -1.82 -15.23
N HIS A 5 -10.38 -1.87 -13.92
CA HIS A 5 -11.18 -2.87 -13.22
C HIS A 5 -12.54 -2.31 -12.74
N ARG A 6 -13.38 -1.83 -13.65
CA ARG A 6 -14.69 -1.22 -13.31
C ARG A 6 -15.53 -2.05 -12.33
N PHE A 7 -15.62 -3.35 -12.56
CA PHE A 7 -16.38 -4.24 -11.68
C PHE A 7 -15.71 -4.41 -10.31
N PHE A 8 -14.39 -4.54 -10.30
CA PHE A 8 -13.62 -4.64 -9.06
C PHE A 8 -13.76 -3.38 -8.21
N ALA A 9 -13.57 -2.19 -8.80
CA ALA A 9 -13.80 -0.92 -8.11
C ALA A 9 -15.22 -0.81 -7.53
N ALA A 10 -16.23 -1.39 -8.20
CA ALA A 10 -17.61 -1.34 -7.73
C ALA A 10 -17.88 -2.21 -6.48
N ILE A 11 -17.12 -3.29 -6.29
CA ILE A 11 -17.35 -4.26 -5.21
C ILE A 11 -16.28 -4.21 -4.12
N TRP A 12 -15.15 -3.53 -4.38
CA TRP A 12 -13.99 -3.50 -3.50
C TRP A 12 -14.34 -3.13 -2.06
N ASP A 13 -15.03 -2.01 -1.85
CA ASP A 13 -15.39 -1.54 -0.51
C ASP A 13 -16.24 -2.55 0.26
N ARG A 14 -17.10 -3.29 -0.45
CA ARG A 14 -17.92 -4.35 0.16
C ARG A 14 -17.08 -5.59 0.50
N MET A 15 -16.12 -5.94 -0.37
CA MET A 15 -15.24 -7.09 -0.14
C MET A 15 -14.33 -6.87 1.06
N ILE A 16 -13.73 -5.66 1.18
CA ILE A 16 -12.80 -5.34 2.24
C ILE A 16 -13.47 -5.02 3.58
N ALA A 17 -14.75 -4.58 3.57
CA ALA A 17 -15.46 -4.11 4.76
C ALA A 17 -15.48 -5.11 5.93
N GLY A 18 -15.49 -6.40 5.62
CA GLY A 18 -15.41 -7.44 6.63
C GLY A 18 -14.06 -7.52 7.32
N SER A 19 -12.97 -7.31 6.59
CA SER A 19 -11.61 -7.29 7.11
C SER A 19 -11.32 -5.98 7.85
N GLU A 20 -11.83 -4.84 7.36
CA GLU A 20 -11.75 -3.56 8.06
C GLU A 20 -12.33 -3.67 9.48
N LYS A 21 -13.56 -4.18 9.61
CA LYS A 21 -14.22 -4.36 10.91
C LYS A 21 -13.53 -5.41 11.81
N ALA A 22 -12.77 -6.32 11.25
CA ALA A 22 -12.11 -7.40 11.98
C ALA A 22 -10.71 -7.05 12.47
N GLY A 23 -10.20 -5.83 12.19
CA GLY A 23 -8.90 -5.33 12.67
C GLY A 23 -8.04 -4.64 11.61
N LEU A 24 -8.34 -4.76 10.31
CA LEU A 24 -7.54 -4.10 9.27
C LEU A 24 -7.59 -2.57 9.42
N ALA A 25 -8.72 -2.00 9.83
CA ALA A 25 -8.88 -0.58 10.11
C ALA A 25 -7.89 -0.07 11.17
N GLU A 26 -7.65 -0.85 12.23
CA GLU A 26 -6.66 -0.52 13.27
C GLU A 26 -5.23 -0.57 12.72
N MET A 27 -4.90 -1.57 11.92
CA MET A 27 -3.59 -1.67 11.27
C MET A 27 -3.33 -0.48 10.33
N ARG A 28 -4.36 -0.04 9.56
CA ARG A 28 -4.30 1.17 8.73
C ARG A 28 -4.10 2.43 9.57
N ALA A 29 -4.82 2.54 10.70
CA ALA A 29 -4.68 3.68 11.61
C ALA A 29 -3.25 3.81 12.16
N GLN A 30 -2.63 2.69 12.52
CA GLN A 30 -1.25 2.65 12.98
C GLN A 30 -0.25 2.93 11.85
N THR A 31 -0.55 2.57 10.61
CA THR A 31 0.34 2.78 9.46
C THR A 31 0.19 4.20 8.92
N ALA A 32 -0.99 4.59 8.43
CA ALA A 32 -1.24 5.89 7.83
C ALA A 32 -1.20 7.03 8.87
N GLY A 33 -1.64 6.76 10.11
CA GLY A 33 -1.62 7.72 11.21
C GLY A 33 -0.21 8.12 11.70
N ALA A 34 0.82 7.35 11.34
CA ALA A 34 2.22 7.68 11.63
C ALA A 34 2.87 8.59 10.57
N ALA A 35 2.17 8.91 9.48
CA ALA A 35 2.67 9.78 8.43
C ALA A 35 2.70 11.25 8.86
N SER A 36 3.67 11.99 8.35
CA SER A 36 3.84 13.41 8.63
C SER A 36 4.50 14.15 7.46
N GLY A 37 4.38 15.47 7.45
CA GLY A 37 4.95 16.33 6.42
C GLY A 37 4.25 16.14 5.06
N ARG A 38 4.99 16.30 3.97
CA ARG A 38 4.52 16.01 2.63
C ARG A 38 4.49 14.51 2.42
N THR A 39 3.31 13.94 2.29
CA THR A 39 3.06 12.51 2.30
C THR A 39 2.53 12.04 0.94
N LEU A 40 3.12 10.97 0.41
CA LEU A 40 2.60 10.22 -0.73
C LEU A 40 1.89 8.96 -0.23
N GLU A 41 0.64 8.74 -0.61
CA GLU A 41 0.00 7.43 -0.52
C GLU A 41 0.08 6.74 -1.88
N LEU A 42 0.72 5.57 -1.90
CA LEU A 42 0.85 4.73 -3.08
C LEU A 42 -0.42 3.88 -3.24
N GLY A 43 -1.03 3.90 -4.43
CA GLY A 43 -2.20 3.07 -4.74
C GLY A 43 -3.37 3.30 -3.77
N ALA A 44 -3.83 4.55 -3.65
CA ALA A 44 -4.83 4.96 -2.65
C ALA A 44 -6.19 4.23 -2.79
N GLY A 45 -6.43 3.56 -3.92
CA GLY A 45 -7.65 2.80 -4.16
C GLY A 45 -8.90 3.68 -4.07
N THR A 46 -9.83 3.30 -3.21
CA THR A 46 -11.05 4.08 -2.93
C THR A 46 -10.89 5.05 -1.75
N GLY A 47 -9.71 5.10 -1.09
CA GLY A 47 -9.42 6.02 0.00
C GLY A 47 -9.64 5.45 1.41
N ASN A 48 -9.41 4.16 1.61
CA ASN A 48 -9.61 3.51 2.91
C ASN A 48 -8.69 4.05 4.01
N ASN A 49 -7.58 4.70 3.67
CA ASN A 49 -6.67 5.32 4.64
C ASN A 49 -7.04 6.77 5.00
N LEU A 50 -7.92 7.43 4.26
CA LEU A 50 -8.26 8.85 4.45
C LEU A 50 -8.64 9.21 5.91
N PRO A 51 -9.41 8.39 6.65
CA PRO A 51 -9.82 8.73 8.02
C PRO A 51 -8.66 8.78 9.03
N TYR A 52 -7.51 8.19 8.69
CA TYR A 52 -6.39 8.00 9.62
C TYR A 52 -5.28 9.04 9.48
N TYR A 53 -5.25 9.82 8.39
CA TYR A 53 -4.29 10.93 8.27
C TYR A 53 -4.62 12.03 9.28
N THR A 54 -3.56 12.48 9.97
CA THR A 54 -3.65 13.52 11.00
C THR A 54 -3.25 14.89 10.46
N GLU A 55 -3.34 15.92 11.28
CA GLU A 55 -2.90 17.27 10.97
C GLU A 55 -1.37 17.41 10.78
N GLU A 56 -0.61 16.38 11.19
CA GLU A 56 0.83 16.28 10.94
C GLU A 56 1.16 16.14 9.45
N VAL A 57 0.20 15.68 8.64
CA VAL A 57 0.31 15.63 7.18
C VAL A 57 -0.02 17.00 6.61
N THR A 58 0.99 17.70 6.11
CA THR A 58 0.85 19.06 5.57
C THR A 58 0.34 19.07 4.13
N GLU A 59 0.74 18.08 3.33
CA GLU A 59 0.27 17.84 1.97
C GLU A 59 0.14 16.34 1.75
N LEU A 60 -1.04 15.89 1.35
CA LEU A 60 -1.32 14.49 1.03
C LEU A 60 -1.48 14.33 -0.48
N VAL A 61 -0.58 13.58 -1.09
CA VAL A 61 -0.66 13.19 -2.49
C VAL A 61 -1.11 11.73 -2.57
N LEU A 62 -2.22 11.48 -3.25
CA LEU A 62 -2.83 10.17 -3.42
C LEU A 62 -2.60 9.70 -4.85
N SER A 63 -1.75 8.70 -5.06
CA SER A 63 -1.57 8.10 -6.39
C SER A 63 -2.50 6.90 -6.57
N GLU A 64 -3.21 6.85 -7.69
CA GLU A 64 -4.09 5.73 -8.04
C GLU A 64 -4.17 5.59 -9.56
N PRO A 65 -3.63 4.51 -10.15
CA PRO A 65 -3.59 4.35 -11.62
C PRO A 65 -4.93 3.98 -12.24
N ASP A 66 -5.86 3.34 -11.48
CA ASP A 66 -7.16 2.94 -12.02
C ASP A 66 -8.14 4.13 -11.99
N PRO A 67 -8.65 4.61 -13.14
CA PRO A 67 -9.54 5.77 -13.20
C PRO A 67 -10.88 5.53 -12.50
N HIS A 68 -11.35 4.28 -12.39
CA HIS A 68 -12.60 3.94 -11.70
C HIS A 68 -12.41 3.99 -10.18
N MET A 69 -11.25 3.56 -9.68
CA MET A 69 -10.85 3.72 -8.28
C MET A 69 -10.63 5.20 -7.95
N ALA A 70 -9.85 5.93 -8.77
CA ALA A 70 -9.59 7.35 -8.60
C ALA A 70 -10.89 8.20 -8.58
N LYS A 71 -11.89 7.83 -9.39
CA LYS A 71 -13.21 8.48 -9.35
C LYS A 71 -13.91 8.28 -8.00
N ARG A 72 -13.84 7.07 -7.41
CA ARG A 72 -14.41 6.79 -6.09
C ARG A 72 -13.64 7.49 -4.98
N LEU A 73 -12.31 7.50 -5.08
CA LEU A 73 -11.43 8.25 -4.19
C LEU A 73 -11.82 9.73 -4.12
N ARG A 74 -12.00 10.39 -5.28
CA ARG A 74 -12.44 11.79 -5.34
C ARG A 74 -13.82 12.00 -4.71
N LYS A 75 -14.73 11.03 -4.87
CA LYS A 75 -16.04 11.07 -4.21
C LYS A 75 -15.89 10.97 -2.68
N HIS A 76 -15.11 9.99 -2.19
CA HIS A 76 -14.85 9.85 -0.75
C HIS A 76 -14.17 11.08 -0.16
N LEU A 77 -13.23 11.70 -0.87
CA LEU A 77 -12.60 12.96 -0.44
C LEU A 77 -13.62 14.10 -0.24
N THR A 78 -14.67 14.14 -1.07
CA THR A 78 -15.74 15.14 -0.92
C THR A 78 -16.65 14.83 0.27
N GLU A 79 -16.92 13.54 0.53
CA GLU A 79 -17.83 13.09 1.58
C GLU A 79 -17.17 13.05 2.98
N SER A 80 -15.87 12.70 3.01
CA SER A 80 -15.09 12.50 4.24
C SER A 80 -13.64 12.92 4.02
N PRO A 81 -13.35 14.23 3.99
CA PRO A 81 -12.00 14.73 3.79
C PRO A 81 -11.08 14.31 4.96
N PRO A 82 -9.80 13.97 4.68
CA PRO A 82 -8.81 13.72 5.72
C PRO A 82 -8.47 15.02 6.45
N ARG A 83 -7.76 14.91 7.59
CA ARG A 83 -7.30 16.07 8.35
C ARG A 83 -6.07 16.76 7.77
N ALA A 84 -5.49 16.22 6.70
CA ALA A 84 -4.39 16.85 5.97
C ALA A 84 -4.77 18.24 5.44
N ARG A 85 -3.82 19.19 5.45
CA ARG A 85 -4.09 20.59 5.07
C ARG A 85 -4.34 20.77 3.57
N ALA A 86 -3.70 19.97 2.73
CA ALA A 86 -3.90 19.97 1.28
C ALA A 86 -3.94 18.53 0.77
N VAL A 87 -4.78 18.25 -0.23
CA VAL A 87 -4.90 16.91 -0.82
C VAL A 87 -4.93 17.00 -2.33
N THR A 88 -4.14 16.15 -2.99
CA THR A 88 -4.07 16.04 -4.45
C THR A 88 -4.20 14.59 -4.88
N VAL A 89 -4.95 14.30 -5.94
CA VAL A 89 -5.07 12.96 -6.54
C VAL A 89 -4.36 12.95 -7.88
N VAL A 90 -3.45 11.98 -8.07
CA VAL A 90 -2.66 11.80 -9.28
C VAL A 90 -2.93 10.41 -9.86
N GLU A 91 -3.33 10.35 -11.12
CA GLU A 91 -3.52 9.08 -11.85
C GLU A 91 -2.18 8.68 -12.49
N ALA A 92 -1.36 7.94 -11.75
CA ALA A 92 -0.06 7.49 -12.20
C ALA A 92 0.27 6.10 -11.64
N PRO A 93 0.98 5.23 -12.41
CA PRO A 93 1.43 3.94 -11.93
C PRO A 93 2.55 4.11 -10.89
N ALA A 94 2.62 3.14 -9.94
CA ALA A 94 3.60 3.14 -8.87
C ALA A 94 5.06 3.06 -9.36
N GLU A 95 5.26 2.49 -10.54
CA GLU A 95 6.58 2.30 -11.19
C GLU A 95 7.17 3.58 -11.79
N SER A 96 6.36 4.65 -11.92
CA SER A 96 6.81 5.93 -12.51
C SER A 96 5.88 7.07 -12.09
N LEU A 97 6.26 7.77 -11.06
CA LEU A 97 5.49 8.85 -10.46
C LEU A 97 6.03 10.22 -10.90
N PRO A 98 5.18 11.18 -11.28
CA PRO A 98 5.61 12.47 -11.86
C PRO A 98 6.07 13.48 -10.79
N PHE A 99 6.99 13.07 -9.93
CA PHE A 99 7.54 13.91 -8.87
C PHE A 99 9.07 13.94 -8.92
N GLU A 100 9.63 15.01 -8.42
CA GLU A 100 11.07 15.19 -8.29
C GLU A 100 11.65 14.27 -7.21
N ASP A 101 12.97 14.00 -7.30
CA ASP A 101 13.69 13.25 -6.30
C ASP A 101 13.59 13.93 -4.93
N ALA A 102 13.64 13.15 -3.86
CA ALA A 102 13.64 13.60 -2.48
C ALA A 102 12.50 14.62 -2.20
N SER A 103 11.27 14.34 -2.68
CA SER A 103 10.15 15.28 -2.58
C SER A 103 9.16 14.96 -1.45
N PHE A 104 9.26 13.79 -0.79
CA PHE A 104 8.33 13.38 0.26
C PHE A 104 9.01 13.10 1.59
N ASP A 105 8.37 13.54 2.68
CA ASP A 105 8.78 13.27 4.05
C ASP A 105 8.28 11.89 4.51
N SER A 106 7.10 11.48 4.06
CA SER A 106 6.52 10.17 4.30
C SER A 106 5.97 9.56 3.01
N ILE A 107 6.10 8.25 2.87
CA ILE A 107 5.39 7.47 1.85
C ILE A 107 4.60 6.39 2.57
N VAL A 108 3.35 6.18 2.19
CA VAL A 108 2.45 5.15 2.76
C VAL A 108 2.09 4.15 1.68
N SER A 109 2.27 2.86 1.97
CA SER A 109 1.89 1.75 1.09
C SER A 109 1.06 0.73 1.87
N THR A 110 -0.19 0.52 1.50
CA THR A 110 -1.07 -0.45 2.15
C THR A 110 -1.74 -1.37 1.16
N LEU A 111 -1.30 -2.62 1.13
CA LEU A 111 -1.78 -3.69 0.24
C LEU A 111 -1.57 -3.36 -1.25
N VAL A 112 -0.44 -2.70 -1.57
CA VAL A 112 -0.06 -2.25 -2.92
C VAL A 112 1.16 -2.99 -3.43
N LEU A 113 2.26 -3.06 -2.67
CA LEU A 113 3.51 -3.73 -3.10
C LEU A 113 3.28 -5.20 -3.44
N CYS A 114 2.29 -5.84 -2.82
CA CYS A 114 1.87 -7.19 -3.18
C CYS A 114 1.17 -7.28 -4.54
N SER A 115 0.70 -6.16 -5.11
CA SER A 115 -0.15 -6.14 -6.32
C SER A 115 0.49 -5.44 -7.52
N VAL A 116 1.60 -4.72 -7.35
CA VAL A 116 2.31 -4.04 -8.44
C VAL A 116 2.98 -5.05 -9.39
N GLU A 117 3.23 -4.66 -10.62
CA GLU A 117 3.84 -5.54 -11.62
C GLU A 117 5.31 -5.83 -11.29
N ASP A 118 6.10 -4.81 -11.01
CA ASP A 118 7.51 -4.90 -10.65
C ASP A 118 7.78 -4.25 -9.28
N PRO A 119 7.76 -5.02 -8.17
CA PRO A 119 8.03 -4.47 -6.84
C PRO A 119 9.45 -3.94 -6.68
N GLY A 120 10.42 -4.44 -7.45
CA GLY A 120 11.80 -3.93 -7.40
C GLY A 120 11.89 -2.52 -8.00
N ARG A 121 11.24 -2.31 -9.13
CA ARG A 121 11.15 -0.98 -9.77
C ARG A 121 10.40 0.00 -8.88
N VAL A 122 9.28 -0.42 -8.29
CA VAL A 122 8.54 0.41 -7.34
C VAL A 122 9.40 0.78 -6.14
N ALA A 123 10.09 -0.18 -5.52
CA ALA A 123 10.97 0.09 -4.39
C ALA A 123 12.09 1.10 -4.73
N GLY A 124 12.67 1.01 -5.94
CA GLY A 124 13.63 2.01 -6.44
C GLY A 124 13.00 3.39 -6.61
N GLU A 125 11.77 3.45 -7.12
CA GLU A 125 11.03 4.72 -7.27
C GLU A 125 10.69 5.34 -5.90
N LEU A 126 10.27 4.53 -4.92
CA LEU A 126 10.05 5.00 -3.55
C LEU A 126 11.34 5.54 -2.91
N ALA A 127 12.48 4.87 -3.15
CA ALA A 127 13.79 5.35 -2.68
C ALA A 127 14.17 6.70 -3.31
N ARG A 128 13.90 6.88 -4.61
CA ARG A 128 14.14 8.15 -5.32
C ARG A 128 13.30 9.30 -4.75
N LEU A 129 12.04 9.02 -4.43
CA LEU A 129 11.06 10.02 -4.00
C LEU A 129 11.20 10.43 -2.53
N LEU A 130 11.73 9.54 -1.69
CA LEU A 130 11.84 9.79 -0.26
C LEU A 130 13.01 10.72 0.05
N ARG A 131 12.78 11.72 0.88
CA ARG A 131 13.83 12.63 1.38
C ARG A 131 14.80 11.91 2.30
N PRO A 132 16.04 12.36 2.41
CA PRO A 132 16.93 11.97 3.50
C PRO A 132 16.23 12.17 4.86
N GLY A 133 16.20 11.13 5.69
CA GLY A 133 15.47 11.13 6.96
C GLY A 133 13.96 10.93 6.87
N GLY A 134 13.41 10.81 5.66
CA GLY A 134 12.01 10.44 5.44
C GLY A 134 11.73 8.95 5.71
N ARG A 135 10.46 8.58 5.79
CA ARG A 135 10.03 7.21 6.12
C ARG A 135 9.03 6.64 5.14
N LEU A 136 9.26 5.41 4.74
CA LEU A 136 8.24 4.55 4.12
C LEU A 136 7.49 3.80 5.22
N LEU A 137 6.18 3.92 5.26
CA LEU A 137 5.27 3.23 6.18
C LEU A 137 4.47 2.22 5.35
N TYR A 138 4.48 0.95 5.76
CA TYR A 138 3.84 -0.08 4.93
C TYR A 138 3.05 -1.11 5.74
N LEU A 139 2.03 -1.66 5.09
CA LEU A 139 1.21 -2.78 5.53
C LEU A 139 0.91 -3.65 4.30
N GLU A 140 1.58 -4.78 4.18
CA GLU A 140 1.59 -5.56 2.93
C GLU A 140 1.41 -7.05 3.16
N HIS A 141 0.70 -7.74 2.24
CA HIS A 141 0.77 -9.19 2.17
C HIS A 141 2.18 -9.64 1.84
N VAL A 142 2.66 -10.61 2.60
CA VAL A 142 4.03 -11.13 2.43
C VAL A 142 4.05 -12.66 2.41
N ARG A 143 5.15 -13.20 1.89
CA ARG A 143 5.46 -14.60 2.01
C ARG A 143 5.57 -14.99 3.48
N ASP A 144 5.04 -16.17 3.83
CA ASP A 144 5.18 -16.76 5.16
C ASP A 144 6.68 -16.92 5.49
N PRO A 145 7.17 -16.29 6.59
CA PRO A 145 8.59 -16.33 6.95
C PRO A 145 9.09 -17.70 7.35
N ASP A 146 8.22 -18.59 7.82
CA ASP A 146 8.60 -19.94 8.25
C ASP A 146 8.97 -20.87 7.09
N GLU A 147 8.76 -20.44 5.84
CA GLU A 147 9.03 -21.24 4.62
C GLU A 147 8.39 -22.64 4.64
N GLY A 148 7.37 -22.82 5.48
CA GLY A 148 6.70 -24.07 5.74
C GLY A 148 5.67 -24.48 4.68
N ARG A 149 4.60 -25.14 5.14
CA ARG A 149 3.50 -25.56 4.27
C ARG A 149 2.77 -24.36 3.65
N LEU A 150 2.61 -23.29 4.42
CA LEU A 150 1.88 -22.10 3.97
C LEU A 150 2.64 -21.38 2.83
N ALA A 151 3.94 -21.18 2.97
CA ALA A 151 4.77 -20.59 1.91
C ALA A 151 4.68 -21.38 0.59
N ARG A 152 4.73 -22.73 0.67
CA ARG A 152 4.55 -23.58 -0.52
C ARG A 152 3.14 -23.48 -1.14
N TRP A 153 2.10 -23.28 -0.33
CA TRP A 153 0.76 -23.04 -0.83
C TRP A 153 0.63 -21.64 -1.45
N GLN A 154 1.26 -20.61 -0.87
CA GLN A 154 1.32 -19.28 -1.46
C GLN A 154 1.94 -19.35 -2.86
N ASP A 155 3.09 -20.01 -3.03
CA ASP A 155 3.74 -20.16 -4.34
C ASP A 155 2.86 -20.92 -5.36
N ARG A 156 2.20 -21.99 -4.91
CA ARG A 156 1.37 -22.82 -5.80
C ARG A 156 0.10 -22.12 -6.24
N LEU A 157 -0.46 -21.28 -5.38
CA LEU A 157 -1.73 -20.59 -5.61
C LEU A 157 -1.54 -19.12 -6.06
N GLU A 158 -0.31 -18.64 -6.20
CA GLU A 158 0.00 -17.27 -6.61
C GLU A 158 -0.77 -16.84 -7.86
N ARG A 159 -0.63 -17.59 -8.97
CA ARG A 159 -1.26 -17.26 -10.25
C ARG A 159 -2.79 -17.26 -10.20
N PRO A 160 -3.45 -18.36 -9.74
CA PRO A 160 -4.90 -18.34 -9.62
C PRO A 160 -5.39 -17.28 -8.65
N TRP A 161 -4.67 -17.04 -7.54
CA TRP A 161 -5.03 -15.97 -6.59
C TRP A 161 -4.91 -14.59 -7.22
N GLY A 162 -3.83 -14.27 -7.91
CA GLY A 162 -3.64 -12.98 -8.60
C GLY A 162 -4.79 -12.64 -9.55
N TRP A 163 -5.41 -13.64 -10.16
CA TRP A 163 -6.57 -13.44 -11.03
C TRP A 163 -7.82 -13.00 -10.27
N PHE A 164 -8.08 -13.57 -9.08
CA PHE A 164 -9.22 -13.21 -8.23
C PHE A 164 -8.94 -12.03 -7.29
N GLY A 165 -7.71 -11.86 -6.86
CA GLY A 165 -7.25 -10.87 -5.88
C GLY A 165 -6.73 -9.57 -6.49
N ALA A 166 -7.20 -9.20 -7.70
CA ALA A 166 -6.82 -7.95 -8.38
C ALA A 166 -5.30 -7.74 -8.50
N GLY A 167 -4.59 -8.79 -8.89
CA GLY A 167 -3.14 -8.75 -9.04
C GLY A 167 -2.35 -8.99 -7.75
N CYS A 168 -3.00 -9.26 -6.62
CA CYS A 168 -2.31 -9.56 -5.37
C CYS A 168 -1.49 -10.85 -5.46
N HIS A 169 -0.21 -10.77 -5.13
CA HIS A 169 0.75 -11.86 -5.00
C HIS A 169 1.11 -12.03 -3.52
N PRO A 170 0.45 -12.94 -2.78
CA PRO A 170 0.60 -13.04 -1.33
C PRO A 170 1.96 -13.62 -0.88
N ASN A 171 2.78 -14.05 -1.81
CA ASN A 171 4.13 -14.59 -1.58
C ASN A 171 5.26 -13.59 -1.87
N ARG A 172 4.97 -12.29 -1.94
CA ARG A 172 5.98 -11.25 -2.20
C ARG A 172 6.99 -11.16 -1.05
N PRO A 173 8.30 -11.16 -1.35
CA PRO A 173 9.35 -10.92 -0.36
C PRO A 173 9.55 -9.40 -0.18
N THR A 174 8.57 -8.71 0.39
CA THR A 174 8.53 -7.24 0.45
C THR A 174 9.75 -6.65 1.13
N GLU A 175 10.09 -7.09 2.36
CA GLU A 175 11.26 -6.56 3.06
C GLU A 175 12.59 -6.82 2.33
N PRO A 176 12.89 -8.04 1.84
CA PRO A 176 14.07 -8.27 1.01
C PRO A 176 14.10 -7.40 -0.25
N THR A 177 12.95 -7.06 -0.82
CA THR A 177 12.87 -6.18 -2.00
C THR A 177 13.19 -4.74 -1.63
N LEU A 178 12.64 -4.23 -0.52
CA LEU A 178 12.95 -2.90 0.00
C LEU A 178 14.45 -2.77 0.37
N ARG A 179 15.03 -3.77 1.06
CA ARG A 179 16.46 -3.76 1.41
C ARG A 179 17.37 -3.71 0.19
N ARG A 180 17.02 -4.41 -0.90
CA ARG A 180 17.77 -4.33 -2.17
C ARG A 180 17.70 -2.96 -2.83
N ALA A 181 16.66 -2.19 -2.56
CA ALA A 181 16.53 -0.81 -3.02
C ALA A 181 17.18 0.23 -2.08
N GLY A 182 17.90 -0.21 -1.03
CA GLY A 182 18.63 0.66 -0.12
C GLY A 182 17.88 1.06 1.15
N PHE A 183 16.74 0.42 1.42
CA PHE A 183 16.01 0.67 2.68
C PHE A 183 16.54 -0.19 3.82
N ASP A 184 16.63 0.40 5.00
CA ASP A 184 16.63 -0.32 6.27
C ASP A 184 15.18 -0.49 6.75
N THR A 185 14.80 -1.72 7.10
CA THR A 185 13.40 -2.08 7.35
C THR A 185 13.21 -2.58 8.77
N GLU A 186 12.18 -2.06 9.44
CA GLU A 186 11.69 -2.55 10.72
C GLU A 186 10.22 -2.96 10.55
N ALA A 187 9.92 -4.26 10.75
CA ALA A 187 8.57 -4.77 10.58
C ALA A 187 8.14 -5.69 11.70
N THR A 188 6.84 -5.68 11.97
CA THR A 188 6.13 -6.66 12.79
C THR A 188 5.28 -7.53 11.87
N MET A 189 5.34 -8.85 12.09
CA MET A 189 4.43 -9.78 11.43
C MET A 189 3.05 -9.70 12.06
N GLU A 190 2.06 -9.54 11.20
CA GLU A 190 0.64 -9.44 11.55
C GLU A 190 -0.14 -10.53 10.81
N GLU A 191 -1.41 -10.73 11.15
CA GLU A 191 -2.31 -11.60 10.41
C GLU A 191 -3.44 -10.79 9.76
N PHE A 192 -3.66 -10.98 8.47
CA PHE A 192 -4.83 -10.42 7.78
C PHE A 192 -6.11 -10.97 8.42
N PRO A 193 -7.01 -10.11 8.91
CA PRO A 193 -8.08 -10.52 9.84
C PRO A 193 -9.09 -11.50 9.24
N LYS A 194 -9.33 -11.44 7.94
CA LYS A 194 -10.25 -12.32 7.22
C LYS A 194 -9.73 -12.64 5.83
N GLY A 195 -9.75 -13.90 5.47
CA GLY A 195 -9.32 -14.36 4.16
C GLY A 195 -8.82 -15.80 4.20
N PRO A 196 -8.56 -16.40 3.06
CA PRO A 196 -7.93 -17.71 3.00
C PRO A 196 -6.52 -17.67 3.62
N PRO A 197 -6.00 -18.79 4.14
CA PRO A 197 -4.71 -18.82 4.82
C PRO A 197 -3.55 -18.19 4.04
N ILE A 198 -3.55 -18.29 2.71
CA ILE A 198 -2.47 -17.78 1.83
C ILE A 198 -2.30 -16.25 1.87
N VAL A 199 -3.32 -15.48 2.27
CA VAL A 199 -3.24 -14.01 2.38
C VAL A 199 -3.15 -13.53 3.84
N ARG A 200 -3.06 -14.44 4.81
CA ARG A 200 -2.99 -14.03 6.22
C ARG A 200 -1.68 -13.37 6.61
N PRO A 201 -0.50 -13.85 6.15
CA PRO A 201 0.74 -13.19 6.53
C PRO A 201 0.78 -11.74 6.02
N LEU A 202 0.91 -10.80 6.96
CA LEU A 202 1.13 -9.38 6.70
C LEU A 202 2.44 -8.94 7.36
N ALA A 203 3.15 -8.02 6.73
CA ALA A 203 4.19 -7.24 7.35
C ALA A 203 3.69 -5.80 7.51
N ARG A 204 3.69 -5.28 8.72
CA ARG A 204 3.46 -3.87 9.03
C ARG A 204 4.74 -3.29 9.59
N GLY A 205 5.19 -2.19 9.01
CA GLY A 205 6.47 -1.64 9.43
C GLY A 205 6.77 -0.27 8.87
N SER A 206 7.99 0.16 9.14
CA SER A 206 8.60 1.34 8.56
C SER A 206 9.94 1.00 7.91
N ALA A 207 10.34 1.82 6.95
CA ALA A 207 11.65 1.74 6.34
C ALA A 207 12.21 3.14 6.09
N SER A 208 13.53 3.29 6.22
CA SER A 208 14.27 4.52 5.93
C SER A 208 15.43 4.23 4.99
N LEU A 209 15.88 5.22 4.24
CA LEU A 209 17.05 5.04 3.39
C LEU A 209 18.31 4.96 4.26
N GLN A 210 19.19 4.02 3.91
CA GLN A 210 20.54 3.95 4.50
C GLN A 210 21.30 5.22 4.09
N GLY A 211 21.84 5.93 5.08
CA GLY A 211 22.60 7.16 4.89
C GLY A 211 23.94 6.95 4.17
#